data_93fb60a1ccad5a5a82bd96ad46d99eb1
#
_entry.id   93fb60a1ccad5a5a82bd96ad46d99eb1
#
_cell.length_a   1.000
_cell.length_b   1.000
_cell.length_c   1.000
_cell.angle_alpha   90.00
_cell.angle_beta   90.00
_cell.angle_gamma   90.00
#
_symmetry.space_group_name_H-M   'P 1'
#
loop_
_entity.id
_entity.type
_entity.pdbx_description
1 polymer ?
#
loop_
_entity_poly.entity_id
_entity_poly.type
_entity_poly.pdbx_seq_one_letter_code
_entity_poly.pdbx_strand_id
1 'polypeptide(L)'
;MEARISYTELTSVGQAFRVGRWVLKIRNFSNLCSRYPIHFHITGNMNTSYVRGNAIHHSNNRACTLHDISNTTVEHNVAYNIKGLTFFLEDGVEMYNTIQYNLAVFTRMSNSLLNPDINPASFWIVNPNNKFRHNSCAGLLFLKKPCFTPCFRRYPFVLLAASC
;
A
#
# COMPACT_ATOMS: atom_id res chain seq x y z
N MET A 1 15.59 13.12 1.83
CA MET A 1 15.67 11.89 2.68
C MET A 1 15.71 10.70 1.76
N GLU A 2 16.35 9.60 2.13
CA GLU A 2 16.44 8.40 1.30
C GLU A 2 16.10 7.16 2.15
N ALA A 3 15.33 6.25 1.58
CA ALA A 3 14.99 4.97 2.19
C ALA A 3 14.99 3.86 1.14
N ARG A 4 15.71 2.79 1.40
CA ARG A 4 15.84 1.65 0.51
C ARG A 4 15.47 0.38 1.27
N ILE A 5 14.35 -0.24 0.88
CA ILE A 5 13.85 -1.46 1.49
C ILE A 5 13.83 -2.52 0.42
N SER A 6 14.63 -3.56 0.55
CA SER A 6 14.70 -4.60 -0.47
C SER A 6 14.99 -5.98 0.08
N TYR A 7 14.43 -6.98 -0.61
CA TYR A 7 14.68 -8.40 -0.36
C TYR A 7 14.44 -8.82 1.09
N THR A 8 13.38 -8.25 1.68
CA THR A 8 13.02 -8.49 3.08
C THR A 8 11.68 -9.23 3.14
N GLU A 9 11.56 -10.16 4.07
CA GLU A 9 10.28 -10.76 4.44
C GLU A 9 9.68 -10.03 5.63
N LEU A 10 8.42 -9.60 5.49
CA LEU A 10 7.64 -8.94 6.53
C LEU A 10 6.38 -9.74 6.79
N THR A 11 6.33 -10.44 7.90
CA THR A 11 5.19 -11.29 8.24
C THR A 11 4.54 -10.92 9.57
N SER A 12 3.21 -11.07 9.65
CA SER A 12 2.42 -10.83 10.86
C SER A 12 2.59 -9.44 11.46
N VAL A 13 2.87 -8.46 10.62
CA VAL A 13 3.11 -7.06 10.97
C VAL A 13 1.86 -6.21 10.75
N GLY A 14 1.93 -4.93 11.09
CA GLY A 14 0.80 -4.01 11.02
C GLY A 14 -0.13 -4.11 12.23
N GLN A 15 -0.81 -3.02 12.53
CA GLN A 15 -1.72 -2.93 13.67
C GLN A 15 -3.10 -2.46 13.23
N ALA A 16 -4.13 -3.28 13.47
CA ALA A 16 -5.51 -2.96 13.08
C ALA A 16 -6.25 -2.05 14.08
N PHE A 17 -5.95 -2.10 15.39
CA PHE A 17 -6.84 -1.59 16.43
C PHE A 17 -6.21 -0.64 17.45
N ARG A 18 -4.95 -0.24 17.34
CA ARG A 18 -4.31 0.61 18.35
C ARG A 18 -3.87 1.95 17.78
N VAL A 19 -4.26 3.01 18.48
CA VAL A 19 -3.66 4.33 18.34
C VAL A 19 -2.28 4.25 19.01
N GLY A 20 -1.22 4.38 18.23
CA GLY A 20 0.13 4.62 18.73
C GLY A 20 0.89 3.40 19.25
N ARG A 21 1.50 2.59 18.38
CA ARG A 21 2.77 1.89 18.71
C ARG A 21 3.48 1.39 17.44
N TRP A 22 4.73 1.71 17.41
CA TRP A 22 5.93 1.41 16.62
C TRP A 22 5.91 0.34 15.51
N VAL A 23 6.28 0.72 14.29
CA VAL A 23 7.15 -0.07 13.39
C VAL A 23 7.96 0.91 12.54
N LEU A 24 9.28 0.79 12.59
CA LEU A 24 10.29 1.59 11.87
C LEU A 24 10.21 3.11 12.07
N LYS A 25 10.86 3.56 13.13
CA LYS A 25 11.18 4.96 13.37
C LYS A 25 12.36 5.37 12.49
N ILE A 26 12.10 5.95 11.33
CA ILE A 26 13.09 6.78 10.68
C ILE A 26 13.12 8.11 11.44
N ARG A 27 14.30 8.52 11.87
CA ARG A 27 14.57 9.60 12.81
C ARG A 27 13.74 10.87 12.55
N ASN A 28 13.25 11.47 13.62
CA ASN A 28 12.81 12.84 13.81
C ASN A 28 11.38 13.26 13.47
N PHE A 29 10.36 12.41 13.57
CA PHE A 29 9.00 12.93 13.62
C PHE A 29 8.21 12.38 14.83
N SER A 30 7.64 13.34 15.55
CA SER A 30 6.85 13.15 16.75
C SER A 30 5.67 12.24 16.57
N ASN A 31 5.52 11.25 17.42
CA ASN A 31 4.30 10.61 17.91
C ASN A 31 3.26 10.03 16.92
N LEU A 32 3.51 9.94 15.62
CA LEU A 32 2.62 9.23 14.70
C LEU A 32 3.18 7.85 14.39
N CYS A 33 2.59 6.87 15.01
CA CYS A 33 3.00 5.49 14.85
C CYS A 33 2.52 4.91 13.54
N SER A 34 3.44 4.39 12.77
CA SER A 34 3.12 3.61 11.59
C SER A 34 2.27 2.40 11.95
N ARG A 35 1.09 2.32 11.39
CA ARG A 35 0.18 1.17 11.55
C ARG A 35 0.42 0.09 10.51
N TYR A 36 1.30 0.35 9.56
CA TYR A 36 1.51 -0.46 8.35
C TYR A 36 2.93 -1.01 8.29
N PRO A 37 3.17 -2.17 7.67
CA PRO A 37 4.50 -2.77 7.54
C PRO A 37 5.53 -1.82 6.92
N ILE A 38 5.17 -1.23 5.80
CA ILE A 38 5.97 -0.21 5.12
C ILE A 38 5.11 1.05 5.04
N HIS A 39 5.56 2.11 5.68
CA HIS A 39 4.87 3.38 5.69
C HIS A 39 5.84 4.55 5.56
N PHE A 40 5.82 5.18 4.41
CA PHE A 40 6.43 6.48 4.21
C PHE A 40 5.41 7.54 4.56
N HIS A 41 5.74 8.43 5.49
CA HIS A 41 4.80 9.38 6.05
C HIS A 41 5.36 10.80 5.99
N ILE A 42 4.79 11.64 5.13
CA ILE A 42 5.07 13.08 5.01
C ILE A 42 6.58 13.35 4.92
N THR A 43 7.24 12.68 3.99
CA THR A 43 8.69 12.82 3.79
C THR A 43 9.04 13.61 2.53
N GLY A 44 8.03 14.00 1.75
CA GLY A 44 8.19 14.82 0.56
C GLY A 44 8.89 14.08 -0.58
N ASN A 45 9.84 14.74 -1.22
CA ASN A 45 10.58 14.15 -2.33
C ASN A 45 11.57 13.10 -1.86
N MET A 46 11.38 11.87 -2.33
CA MET A 46 12.16 10.68 -1.97
C MET A 46 12.97 10.14 -3.16
N ASN A 47 13.53 11.04 -3.95
CA ASN A 47 14.23 10.77 -5.20
C ASN A 47 15.25 9.69 -5.06
N THR A 48 15.48 8.64 -5.25
CA THR A 48 16.41 7.52 -5.02
C THR A 48 15.89 6.45 -4.04
N SER A 49 14.72 6.67 -3.48
CA SER A 49 14.11 5.71 -2.57
C SER A 49 13.37 4.61 -3.31
N TYR A 50 13.37 3.42 -2.73
CA TYR A 50 12.63 2.31 -3.31
C TYR A 50 12.18 1.26 -2.29
N VAL A 51 11.13 0.56 -2.67
CA VAL A 51 10.64 -0.67 -2.04
C VAL A 51 10.68 -1.75 -3.11
N ARG A 52 11.60 -2.71 -3.02
CA ARG A 52 11.87 -3.65 -4.11
C ARG A 52 12.04 -5.09 -3.64
N GLY A 53 11.39 -6.02 -4.30
CA GLY A 53 11.65 -7.46 -4.12
C GLY A 53 11.29 -7.99 -2.74
N ASN A 54 10.36 -7.34 -2.02
CA ASN A 54 9.99 -7.77 -0.68
C ASN A 54 8.80 -8.73 -0.72
N ALA A 55 8.77 -9.66 0.24
CA ALA A 55 7.63 -10.50 0.54
C ALA A 55 6.90 -9.95 1.78
N ILE A 56 5.65 -9.50 1.62
CA ILE A 56 4.85 -8.93 2.70
C ILE A 56 3.62 -9.80 2.87
N HIS A 57 3.46 -10.47 3.99
CA HIS A 57 2.32 -11.37 4.13
C HIS A 57 1.73 -11.43 5.54
N HIS A 58 0.46 -11.83 5.59
CA HIS A 58 -0.30 -11.91 6.84
C HIS A 58 -0.33 -10.58 7.60
N SER A 59 -0.33 -9.45 6.88
CA SER A 59 -0.39 -8.15 7.53
C SER A 59 -1.77 -7.90 8.14
N ASN A 60 -1.76 -7.39 9.35
CA ASN A 60 -2.99 -7.01 10.06
C ASN A 60 -3.53 -5.67 9.60
N ASN A 61 -2.74 -4.88 8.89
CA ASN A 61 -3.18 -3.63 8.28
C ASN A 61 -2.22 -3.24 7.15
N ARG A 62 -2.77 -3.06 5.94
CA ARG A 62 -2.09 -2.64 4.70
C ARG A 62 -0.79 -3.42 4.42
N ALA A 63 -0.07 -3.09 3.39
CA ALA A 63 1.26 -3.62 3.12
C ALA A 63 2.27 -2.50 2.91
N CYS A 64 2.05 -1.67 1.91
CA CYS A 64 2.92 -0.53 1.60
C CYS A 64 2.07 0.72 1.40
N THR A 65 2.33 1.74 2.20
CA THR A 65 1.63 3.02 2.15
C THR A 65 2.60 4.14 1.83
N LEU A 66 2.22 4.92 0.83
CA LEU A 66 2.88 6.16 0.45
C LEU A 66 1.96 7.31 0.85
N HIS A 67 2.40 8.16 1.79
CA HIS A 67 1.64 9.28 2.31
C HIS A 67 2.48 10.56 2.19
N ASP A 68 2.01 11.47 1.33
CA ASP A 68 2.69 12.72 0.99
C ASP A 68 4.17 12.52 0.61
N ILE A 69 4.39 11.63 -0.38
CA ILE A 69 5.72 11.41 -0.96
C ILE A 69 5.67 11.36 -2.48
N SER A 70 6.80 11.72 -3.09
CA SER A 70 6.97 11.73 -4.54
C SER A 70 8.32 11.14 -4.95
N ASN A 71 8.43 10.72 -6.21
CA ASN A 71 9.65 10.20 -6.82
C ASN A 71 10.20 8.91 -6.18
N THR A 72 9.32 8.04 -5.70
CA THR A 72 9.67 6.74 -5.11
C THR A 72 9.31 5.59 -6.04
N THR A 73 10.10 4.53 -6.02
CA THR A 73 9.85 3.31 -6.80
C THR A 73 9.38 2.17 -5.88
N VAL A 74 8.24 1.58 -6.21
CA VAL A 74 7.69 0.38 -5.55
C VAL A 74 7.58 -0.71 -6.61
N GLU A 75 8.44 -1.72 -6.56
CA GLU A 75 8.51 -2.71 -7.62
C GLU A 75 8.89 -4.12 -7.16
N HIS A 76 8.44 -5.11 -7.93
CA HIS A 76 8.76 -6.53 -7.70
C HIS A 76 8.44 -7.04 -6.29
N ASN A 77 7.45 -6.44 -5.62
CA ASN A 77 7.01 -6.91 -4.31
C ASN A 77 5.86 -7.90 -4.45
N VAL A 78 5.84 -8.89 -3.58
CA VAL A 78 4.72 -9.83 -3.43
C VAL A 78 4.04 -9.55 -2.10
N ALA A 79 2.73 -9.28 -2.15
CA ALA A 79 1.91 -9.08 -0.96
C ALA A 79 0.82 -10.15 -0.91
N TYR A 80 0.75 -10.90 0.18
CA TYR A 80 -0.21 -12.00 0.36
C TYR A 80 -0.95 -11.90 1.68
N ASN A 81 -2.27 -12.09 1.65
CA ASN A 81 -3.12 -12.09 2.84
C ASN A 81 -3.01 -10.78 3.65
N ILE A 82 -3.37 -9.71 3.00
CA ILE A 82 -3.29 -8.35 3.55
C ILE A 82 -4.68 -7.88 3.95
N LYS A 83 -4.83 -7.30 5.15
CA LYS A 83 -6.06 -6.65 5.57
C LYS A 83 -6.05 -5.17 5.18
N GLY A 84 -7.16 -4.69 4.62
CA GLY A 84 -7.35 -3.29 4.22
C GLY A 84 -6.89 -3.01 2.80
N LEU A 85 -5.95 -2.12 2.62
CA LEU A 85 -5.44 -1.68 1.32
C LEU A 85 -4.01 -2.20 1.14
N THR A 86 -3.72 -2.94 0.07
CA THR A 86 -2.40 -3.56 -0.07
C THR A 86 -1.33 -2.55 -0.45
N PHE A 87 -1.43 -1.92 -1.61
CA PHE A 87 -0.57 -0.82 -2.04
C PHE A 87 -1.40 0.45 -2.10
N PHE A 88 -1.05 1.44 -1.30
CA PHE A 88 -1.91 2.57 -1.00
C PHE A 88 -1.18 3.91 -1.09
N LEU A 89 -1.69 4.80 -1.95
CA LEU A 89 -1.34 6.21 -2.01
C LEU A 89 -2.45 6.97 -1.31
N GLU A 90 -2.13 7.69 -0.22
CA GLU A 90 -3.13 8.06 0.80
C GLU A 90 -3.94 9.31 0.43
N ASP A 91 -3.31 10.42 0.12
CA ASP A 91 -3.98 11.72 0.05
C ASP A 91 -4.24 12.22 -1.37
N GLY A 92 -3.67 11.58 -2.39
CA GLY A 92 -3.78 12.03 -3.78
C GLY A 92 -2.84 13.18 -4.15
N VAL A 93 -1.95 13.57 -3.27
CA VAL A 93 -0.85 14.50 -3.56
C VAL A 93 0.41 13.79 -4.02
N GLU A 94 0.48 12.49 -3.79
CA GLU A 94 1.60 11.63 -4.18
C GLU A 94 1.70 11.58 -5.71
N MET A 95 2.83 12.04 -6.26
CA MET A 95 3.05 12.08 -7.70
C MET A 95 4.46 11.65 -8.09
N TYR A 96 4.62 11.33 -9.38
CA TYR A 96 5.89 10.90 -9.96
C TYR A 96 6.47 9.62 -9.35
N ASN A 97 5.66 8.85 -8.60
CA ASN A 97 6.04 7.54 -8.12
C ASN A 97 5.90 6.50 -9.24
N THR A 98 6.74 5.47 -9.18
CA THR A 98 6.67 4.34 -10.11
C THR A 98 6.23 3.10 -9.33
N ILE A 99 5.04 2.57 -9.65
CA ILE A 99 4.48 1.36 -9.05
C ILE A 99 4.39 0.31 -10.15
N GLN A 100 5.27 -0.68 -10.12
CA GLN A 100 5.37 -1.64 -11.22
C GLN A 100 5.75 -3.05 -10.77
N TYR A 101 5.30 -4.06 -11.54
CA TYR A 101 5.67 -5.47 -11.33
C TYR A 101 5.37 -5.99 -9.92
N ASN A 102 4.37 -5.44 -9.23
CA ASN A 102 3.97 -5.93 -7.93
C ASN A 102 2.83 -6.94 -8.07
N LEU A 103 2.79 -7.90 -7.17
CA LEU A 103 1.72 -8.89 -7.07
C LEU A 103 1.02 -8.74 -5.72
N ALA A 104 -0.31 -8.52 -5.75
CA ALA A 104 -1.15 -8.50 -4.57
C ALA A 104 -2.13 -9.67 -4.59
N VAL A 105 -2.03 -10.59 -3.64
CA VAL A 105 -2.88 -11.77 -3.56
C VAL A 105 -3.63 -11.79 -2.24
N PHE A 106 -4.93 -12.03 -2.32
CA PHE A 106 -5.77 -12.22 -1.14
C PHE A 106 -5.83 -10.98 -0.24
N THR A 107 -6.22 -9.84 -0.82
CA THR A 107 -6.54 -8.63 -0.06
C THR A 107 -7.93 -8.76 0.54
N ARG A 108 -8.08 -8.48 1.83
CA ARG A 108 -9.33 -8.66 2.55
C ARG A 108 -9.66 -7.48 3.46
N MET A 109 -10.91 -7.36 3.84
CA MET A 109 -11.40 -6.31 4.72
C MET A 109 -10.63 -6.27 6.04
N SER A 110 -10.36 -5.08 6.52
CA SER A 110 -9.86 -4.82 7.86
C SER A 110 -10.97 -4.18 8.70
N ASN A 111 -11.10 -4.60 9.94
CA ASN A 111 -11.93 -3.92 10.93
C ASN A 111 -11.14 -2.83 11.65
N SER A 112 -10.27 -2.13 10.94
CA SER A 112 -9.49 -1.05 11.54
C SER A 112 -10.37 0.17 11.86
N LEU A 113 -9.84 1.08 12.68
CA LEU A 113 -10.54 2.32 13.04
C LEU A 113 -10.68 3.31 11.88
N LEU A 114 -9.99 3.07 10.77
CA LEU A 114 -10.05 3.92 9.59
C LEU A 114 -11.06 3.37 8.59
N ASN A 115 -12.07 4.16 8.27
CA ASN A 115 -13.13 3.79 7.32
C ASN A 115 -12.66 3.27 5.95
N PRO A 116 -11.57 3.76 5.34
CA PRO A 116 -11.11 3.23 4.05
C PRO A 116 -10.78 1.75 4.10
N ASP A 117 -10.32 1.24 5.22
CA ASP A 117 -9.83 -0.15 5.34
C ASP A 117 -10.95 -1.21 5.36
N ILE A 118 -12.21 -0.81 5.54
CA ILE A 118 -13.37 -1.70 5.41
C ILE A 118 -13.68 -2.05 3.94
N ASN A 119 -13.15 -1.26 3.02
CA ASN A 119 -13.29 -1.50 1.58
C ASN A 119 -11.93 -1.91 1.01
N PRO A 120 -11.61 -3.21 0.99
CA PRO A 120 -10.30 -3.67 0.56
C PRO A 120 -10.02 -3.32 -0.91
N ALA A 121 -8.78 -2.97 -1.20
CA ALA A 121 -8.28 -2.83 -2.54
C ALA A 121 -6.82 -3.29 -2.62
N SER A 122 -6.49 -4.00 -3.69
CA SER A 122 -5.11 -4.42 -3.93
C SER A 122 -4.21 -3.24 -4.27
N PHE A 123 -4.73 -2.31 -5.07
CA PHE A 123 -4.04 -1.06 -5.40
C PHE A 123 -5.02 0.10 -5.27
N TRP A 124 -4.59 1.15 -4.58
CA TRP A 124 -5.34 2.37 -4.41
C TRP A 124 -4.46 3.55 -4.80
N ILE A 125 -4.73 4.12 -5.96
CA ILE A 125 -3.93 5.19 -6.56
C ILE A 125 -4.88 6.30 -6.97
N VAL A 126 -4.71 7.48 -6.39
CA VAL A 126 -5.62 8.60 -6.55
C VAL A 126 -5.09 9.60 -7.58
N ASN A 127 -3.78 9.86 -7.59
CA ASN A 127 -3.18 10.85 -8.48
C ASN A 127 -2.71 10.21 -9.79
N PRO A 128 -3.16 10.71 -10.96
CA PRO A 128 -2.79 10.16 -12.27
C PRO A 128 -1.32 10.40 -12.66
N ASN A 129 -0.63 11.31 -11.99
CA ASN A 129 0.78 11.62 -12.27
C ASN A 129 1.75 10.57 -11.70
N ASN A 130 1.29 9.34 -11.51
CA ASN A 130 2.11 8.21 -11.12
C ASN A 130 2.23 7.22 -12.28
N LYS A 131 3.38 6.57 -12.40
CA LYS A 131 3.57 5.47 -13.36
C LYS A 131 3.08 4.17 -12.75
N PHE A 132 1.99 3.64 -13.29
CA PHE A 132 1.42 2.37 -12.86
C PHE A 132 1.42 1.38 -14.01
N ARG A 133 2.18 0.27 -13.91
CA ARG A 133 2.29 -0.72 -14.98
C ARG A 133 2.69 -2.10 -14.49
N HIS A 134 2.27 -3.14 -15.21
CA HIS A 134 2.66 -4.54 -14.99
C HIS A 134 2.43 -5.02 -13.55
N ASN A 135 1.43 -4.49 -12.88
CA ASN A 135 1.01 -4.99 -11.58
C ASN A 135 -0.11 -6.00 -11.76
N SER A 136 -0.15 -6.98 -10.89
CA SER A 136 -1.15 -8.05 -10.90
C SER A 136 -1.80 -8.22 -9.54
N CYS A 137 -3.05 -8.67 -9.53
CA CYS A 137 -3.71 -9.02 -8.28
C CYS A 137 -4.72 -10.16 -8.47
N ALA A 138 -4.98 -10.88 -7.37
CA ALA A 138 -5.95 -11.96 -7.32
C ALA A 138 -6.58 -12.10 -5.92
N GLY A 139 -7.77 -12.70 -5.86
CA GLY A 139 -8.38 -13.10 -4.59
C GLY A 139 -8.78 -11.93 -3.69
N LEU A 140 -9.45 -10.91 -4.21
CA LEU A 140 -10.04 -9.85 -3.39
C LEU A 140 -11.29 -10.37 -2.68
N LEU A 141 -11.32 -10.35 -1.34
CA LEU A 141 -12.47 -10.84 -0.57
C LEU A 141 -13.30 -9.71 0.04
N PHE A 142 -14.56 -9.65 -0.38
CA PHE A 142 -15.64 -8.96 0.32
C PHE A 142 -16.49 -9.96 1.11
N LEU A 143 -16.91 -9.63 2.32
CA LEU A 143 -17.60 -10.51 3.27
C LEU A 143 -18.93 -11.13 2.81
N LYS A 144 -19.47 -10.82 1.64
CA LYS A 144 -20.80 -11.34 1.23
C LYS A 144 -20.97 -11.78 -0.22
N LYS A 145 -20.00 -11.64 -1.09
CA LYS A 145 -20.06 -12.19 -2.46
C LYS A 145 -18.67 -12.48 -2.99
N PRO A 146 -18.43 -13.61 -3.63
CA PRO A 146 -17.27 -13.79 -4.49
C PRO A 146 -17.49 -12.87 -5.70
N CYS A 147 -17.11 -11.63 -5.58
CA CYS A 147 -17.15 -10.72 -6.70
C CYS A 147 -15.77 -10.70 -7.32
N PHE A 148 -15.68 -10.98 -8.59
CA PHE A 148 -14.66 -10.46 -9.46
C PHE A 148 -14.77 -8.93 -9.44
N THR A 149 -14.30 -8.30 -8.36
CA THR A 149 -14.21 -6.86 -8.29
C THR A 149 -12.90 -6.45 -8.92
N PRO A 150 -12.89 -5.38 -9.71
CA PRO A 150 -11.66 -4.91 -10.32
C PRO A 150 -10.61 -4.69 -9.24
N CYS A 151 -9.39 -5.09 -9.52
CA CYS A 151 -8.22 -4.92 -8.66
C CYS A 151 -8.00 -3.46 -8.25
N PHE A 152 -8.74 -2.56 -8.83
CA PHE A 152 -8.70 -1.12 -8.64
C PHE A 152 -10.06 -0.60 -8.21
N ARG A 153 -10.09 0.30 -7.25
CA ARG A 153 -11.25 1.13 -6.98
C ARG A 153 -11.07 2.49 -7.64
N ARG A 154 -12.06 2.88 -8.44
CA ARG A 154 -12.13 4.17 -9.12
C ARG A 154 -12.58 5.27 -8.15
N TYR A 155 -11.85 6.35 -8.04
CA TYR A 155 -12.42 7.66 -7.78
C TYR A 155 -12.70 8.34 -9.13
N PRO A 156 -13.66 9.30 -9.21
CA PRO A 156 -14.29 9.70 -10.47
C PRO A 156 -13.37 10.36 -11.50
N PHE A 157 -12.08 10.48 -11.26
CA PHE A 157 -11.16 11.18 -12.16
C PHE A 157 -9.97 10.36 -12.68
N VAL A 158 -9.84 9.10 -12.38
CA VAL A 158 -8.70 8.29 -12.87
C VAL A 158 -9.18 7.04 -13.57
N LEU A 159 -8.97 7.01 -14.88
CA LEU A 159 -9.16 5.85 -15.73
C LEU A 159 -7.86 5.03 -15.74
N LEU A 160 -7.81 3.95 -14.99
CA LEU A 160 -6.86 2.89 -15.24
C LEU A 160 -7.63 1.56 -15.26
N ALA A 161 -7.88 1.07 -16.45
CA ALA A 161 -8.37 -0.28 -16.65
C ALA A 161 -7.21 -1.25 -16.40
N ALA A 162 -7.37 -2.14 -15.46
CA ALA A 162 -6.57 -3.35 -15.40
C ALA A 162 -7.46 -4.52 -15.77
N SER A 163 -7.09 -5.22 -16.82
CA SER A 163 -7.58 -6.55 -17.08
C SER A 163 -7.09 -7.49 -15.99
N CYS A 164 -7.98 -8.18 -15.35
CA CYS A 164 -7.67 -9.38 -14.59
C CYS A 164 -7.16 -10.48 -15.48
#